data_bcc26fb3ea92b4661424280e6ae90c2d
#
_entry.id   bcc26fb3ea92b4661424280e6ae90c2d
#
_cell.length_a   1.000
_cell.length_b   1.000
_cell.length_c   1.000
_cell.angle_alpha   90.00
_cell.angle_beta   90.00
_cell.angle_gamma   90.00
#
_symmetry.space_group_name_H-M   'P 1'
#
loop_
_entity.id
_entity.type
_entity.pdbx_description
1 polymer ?
#
loop_
_entity_poly.entity_id
_entity_poly.type
_entity_poly.pdbx_seq_one_letter_code
_entity_poly.pdbx_strand_id
1 'polypeptide(L)'
;MKKVFALVISWSLAFWSILLPSSPAYALAVADKVKCEDPQAKWNKKVSKAYAKLLVTEQYGWNLSEYRALLKLWGKESAWNHMADNPESSAYGIAQVLNTKPGTPAPLQIERGLEYIQHRYDKPSVAWAHWRTNKWY
;
A
#
# COMPACT_ATOMS: atom_id res chain seq x y z
N MET A 1 32.04 3.56 -62.82
CA MET A 1 30.68 3.37 -62.32
C MET A 1 30.78 2.42 -61.11
N LYS A 2 30.82 2.96 -59.91
CA LYS A 2 30.82 2.16 -58.63
C LYS A 2 29.51 2.43 -57.89
N LYS A 3 28.64 1.42 -57.81
CA LYS A 3 27.37 1.49 -57.11
C LYS A 3 27.66 1.25 -55.61
N VAL A 4 27.38 2.26 -54.78
CA VAL A 4 27.44 2.15 -53.33
C VAL A 4 26.10 1.68 -52.86
N PHE A 5 26.01 0.47 -52.30
CA PHE A 5 24.79 -0.03 -51.58
C PHE A 5 24.79 0.53 -50.17
N ALA A 6 23.82 1.39 -49.89
CA ALA A 6 23.55 1.82 -48.51
C ALA A 6 22.69 0.76 -47.79
N LEU A 7 23.27 0.12 -46.83
CA LEU A 7 22.57 -0.77 -45.88
C LEU A 7 21.82 0.11 -44.88
N VAL A 8 20.52 0.17 -45.00
CA VAL A 8 19.63 0.78 -44.00
C VAL A 8 19.43 -0.26 -42.90
N ILE A 9 20.12 -0.06 -41.76
CA ILE A 9 19.88 -0.84 -40.57
C ILE A 9 18.68 -0.25 -39.85
N SER A 10 17.53 -0.89 -40.01
CA SER A 10 16.30 -0.57 -39.26
C SER A 10 16.46 -1.07 -37.82
N TRP A 11 16.67 -0.14 -36.89
CA TRP A 11 16.61 -0.43 -35.46
C TRP A 11 15.14 -0.43 -35.03
N SER A 12 14.59 -1.62 -35.01
CA SER A 12 13.29 -1.85 -34.36
C SER A 12 13.50 -1.77 -32.84
N LEU A 13 13.21 -0.61 -32.26
CA LEU A 13 13.08 -0.48 -30.81
C LEU A 13 11.82 -1.25 -30.37
N ALA A 14 12.02 -2.50 -29.99
CA ALA A 14 11.01 -3.26 -29.27
C ALA A 14 10.83 -2.59 -27.90
N PHE A 15 9.83 -1.74 -27.79
CA PHE A 15 9.31 -1.26 -26.49
C PHE A 15 8.73 -2.47 -25.77
N TRP A 16 9.53 -3.07 -24.91
CA TRP A 16 9.04 -4.06 -23.96
C TRP A 16 8.31 -3.28 -22.87
N SER A 17 7.03 -3.05 -23.08
CA SER A 17 6.13 -2.60 -22.02
C SER A 17 6.04 -3.71 -21.00
N ILE A 18 6.84 -3.59 -19.92
CA ILE A 18 6.65 -4.40 -18.73
C ILE A 18 5.34 -3.91 -18.12
N LEU A 19 4.23 -4.54 -18.52
CA LEU A 19 2.97 -4.48 -17.81
C LEU A 19 3.19 -5.16 -16.47
N LEU A 20 3.50 -4.36 -15.45
CA LEU A 20 3.40 -4.82 -14.07
C LEU A 20 1.93 -5.21 -13.81
N PRO A 21 1.66 -6.43 -13.39
CA PRO A 21 0.29 -6.82 -13.12
C PRO A 21 -0.21 -6.08 -11.89
N SER A 22 -0.96 -5.00 -12.09
CA SER A 22 -1.85 -4.40 -11.09
C SER A 22 -3.07 -5.30 -10.86
N SER A 23 -2.81 -6.59 -10.68
CA SER A 23 -3.85 -7.60 -10.55
C SER A 23 -4.13 -7.85 -9.08
N PRO A 24 -5.40 -7.93 -8.65
CA PRO A 24 -5.77 -8.41 -7.32
C PRO A 24 -5.16 -9.80 -6.99
N ALA A 25 -4.74 -10.56 -8.01
CA ALA A 25 -4.01 -11.81 -7.86
C ALA A 25 -2.63 -11.63 -7.19
N TYR A 26 -1.95 -10.49 -7.38
CA TYR A 26 -0.67 -10.22 -6.72
C TYR A 26 -0.84 -9.95 -5.22
N ALA A 27 -1.85 -9.16 -4.86
CA ALA A 27 -2.20 -8.93 -3.46
C ALA A 27 -2.61 -10.23 -2.74
N LEU A 28 -3.32 -11.12 -3.44
CA LEU A 28 -3.66 -12.46 -2.95
C LEU A 28 -2.42 -13.35 -2.79
N ALA A 29 -1.49 -13.36 -3.75
CA ALA A 29 -0.25 -14.14 -3.68
C ALA A 29 0.68 -13.66 -2.55
N VAL A 30 0.65 -12.36 -2.24
CA VAL A 30 1.41 -11.77 -1.12
C VAL A 30 0.71 -12.07 0.21
N ALA A 31 -0.61 -11.98 0.27
CA ALA A 31 -1.39 -12.39 1.43
C ALA A 31 -1.21 -13.88 1.72
N ASP A 32 -1.16 -14.74 0.70
CA ASP A 32 -0.87 -16.16 0.82
C ASP A 32 0.56 -16.42 1.29
N LYS A 33 1.56 -15.64 0.83
CA LYS A 33 2.94 -15.79 1.28
C LYS A 33 3.13 -15.45 2.75
N VAL A 34 2.43 -14.43 3.25
CA VAL A 34 2.38 -14.09 4.68
C VAL A 34 1.59 -15.12 5.48
N LYS A 35 0.59 -15.76 4.85
CA LYS A 35 -0.27 -16.77 5.47
C LYS A 35 0.37 -18.18 5.49
N CYS A 36 1.25 -18.48 4.52
CA CYS A 36 1.92 -19.78 4.44
C CYS A 36 2.99 -20.02 5.50
N GLU A 37 3.53 -18.97 6.15
CA GLU A 37 4.53 -19.15 7.21
C GLU A 37 3.92 -19.50 8.57
N ASP A 38 2.64 -19.19 8.80
CA ASP A 38 1.89 -19.64 9.97
C ASP A 38 0.37 -19.56 9.71
N PRO A 39 -0.29 -20.69 9.38
CA PRO A 39 -1.74 -20.74 9.20
C PRO A 39 -2.54 -20.38 10.46
N GLN A 40 -1.88 -20.36 11.62
CA GLN A 40 -2.40 -19.96 12.93
C GLN A 40 -2.01 -18.53 13.31
N ALA A 41 -1.26 -17.81 12.47
CA ALA A 41 -0.84 -16.45 12.77
C ALA A 41 -2.05 -15.55 12.88
N LYS A 42 -2.50 -15.37 14.08
CA LYS A 42 -3.53 -14.39 14.42
C LYS A 42 -3.03 -13.01 14.03
N TRP A 43 -3.81 -12.29 13.25
CA TRP A 43 -3.50 -10.91 12.87
C TRP A 43 -3.22 -10.08 14.13
N ASN A 44 -2.03 -9.51 14.19
CA ASN A 44 -1.56 -8.67 15.28
C ASN A 44 -0.82 -7.46 14.71
N LYS A 45 -0.44 -6.55 15.59
CA LYS A 45 0.25 -5.31 15.18
C LYS A 45 1.56 -5.56 14.38
N LYS A 46 2.29 -6.64 14.69
CA LYS A 46 3.55 -6.99 14.00
C LYS A 46 3.26 -7.44 12.58
N VAL A 47 2.30 -8.34 12.40
CA VAL A 47 1.87 -8.86 11.09
C VAL A 47 1.28 -7.73 10.25
N SER A 48 0.41 -6.91 10.82
CA SER A 48 -0.19 -5.75 10.13
C SER A 48 0.87 -4.77 9.62
N LYS A 49 1.89 -4.47 10.42
CA LYS A 49 3.00 -3.60 10.01
C LYS A 49 3.86 -4.21 8.91
N ALA A 50 4.14 -5.52 8.99
CA ALA A 50 4.90 -6.23 7.95
C ALA A 50 4.15 -6.25 6.62
N TYR A 51 2.84 -6.52 6.64
CA TYR A 51 1.98 -6.48 5.46
C TYR A 51 1.91 -5.08 4.84
N ALA A 52 1.68 -4.05 5.65
CA ALA A 52 1.68 -2.67 5.18
C ALA A 52 3.03 -2.26 4.57
N LYS A 53 4.17 -2.69 5.15
CA LYS A 53 5.49 -2.44 4.57
C LYS A 53 5.61 -3.02 3.17
N LEU A 54 5.17 -4.25 3.00
CA LEU A 54 5.23 -4.94 1.71
C LEU A 54 4.39 -4.20 0.66
N LEU A 55 3.14 -3.82 0.97
CA LEU A 55 2.31 -3.05 0.04
C LEU A 55 2.95 -1.70 -0.29
N VAL A 56 3.44 -0.97 0.70
CA VAL A 56 4.12 0.33 0.53
C VAL A 56 5.28 0.23 -0.46
N THR A 57 6.13 -0.80 -0.34
CA THR A 57 7.31 -0.94 -1.20
C THR A 57 7.02 -1.59 -2.54
N GLU A 58 6.24 -2.66 -2.57
CA GLU A 58 6.06 -3.47 -3.77
C GLU A 58 4.86 -3.02 -4.64
N GLN A 59 3.76 -2.61 -4.01
CA GLN A 59 2.57 -2.24 -4.74
C GLN A 59 2.54 -0.74 -5.08
N TYR A 60 2.89 0.12 -4.12
CA TYR A 60 2.86 1.57 -4.30
C TYR A 60 4.21 2.15 -4.77
N GLY A 61 5.30 1.39 -4.73
CA GLY A 61 6.64 1.86 -5.06
C GLY A 61 7.15 2.98 -4.14
N TRP A 62 6.54 3.12 -2.97
CA TRP A 62 6.95 4.12 -2.00
C TRP A 62 8.17 3.64 -1.21
N ASN A 63 9.08 4.55 -0.91
CA ASN A 63 10.31 4.22 -0.20
C ASN A 63 10.10 4.04 1.32
N LEU A 64 11.16 3.62 2.02
CA LEU A 64 11.11 3.36 3.47
C LEU A 64 10.80 4.62 4.31
N SER A 65 11.02 5.84 3.79
CA SER A 65 10.65 7.06 4.51
C SER A 65 9.13 7.23 4.56
N GLU A 66 8.43 6.85 3.48
CA GLU A 66 6.97 6.83 3.44
C GLU A 66 6.40 5.78 4.39
N TYR A 67 7.01 4.60 4.45
CA TYR A 67 6.62 3.60 5.45
C TYR A 67 6.81 4.10 6.89
N ARG A 68 7.89 4.81 7.18
CA ARG A 68 8.10 5.42 8.52
C ARG A 68 7.05 6.48 8.85
N ALA A 69 6.62 7.26 7.86
CA ALA A 69 5.53 8.21 8.02
C ALA A 69 4.20 7.50 8.32
N LEU A 70 3.91 6.42 7.59
CA LEU A 70 2.74 5.57 7.81
C LEU A 70 2.72 4.97 9.22
N LEU A 71 3.87 4.47 9.70
CA LEU A 71 3.98 3.94 11.06
C LEU A 71 3.56 4.96 12.12
N LYS A 72 3.97 6.23 11.94
CA LYS A 72 3.62 7.32 12.85
C LYS A 72 2.14 7.67 12.76
N LEU A 73 1.63 7.80 11.53
CA LEU A 73 0.23 8.16 11.27
C LEU A 73 -0.73 7.15 11.91
N TRP A 74 -0.66 5.89 11.51
CA TRP A 74 -1.55 4.86 12.04
C TRP A 74 -1.24 4.46 13.49
N GLY A 75 -0.03 4.80 13.96
CA GLY A 75 0.30 4.77 15.38
C GLY A 75 -0.54 5.76 16.21
N LYS A 76 -0.89 6.91 15.63
CA LYS A 76 -1.75 7.91 16.27
C LYS A 76 -3.24 7.63 16.10
N GLU A 77 -3.64 7.02 14.97
CA GLU A 77 -5.05 6.72 14.69
C GLU A 77 -5.60 5.59 15.56
N SER A 78 -4.90 4.47 15.61
CA SER A 78 -5.40 3.26 16.28
C SER A 78 -4.34 2.51 17.09
N ALA A 79 -3.12 3.03 17.16
CA ALA A 79 -1.95 2.27 17.63
C ALA A 79 -1.81 0.92 16.88
N TRP A 80 -2.17 0.87 15.58
CA TRP A 80 -2.19 -0.33 14.75
C TRP A 80 -3.15 -1.41 15.24
N ASN A 81 -4.21 -1.04 15.94
CA ASN A 81 -5.22 -1.97 16.42
C ASN A 81 -6.32 -2.15 15.37
N HIS A 82 -6.44 -3.36 14.81
CA HIS A 82 -7.47 -3.67 13.82
C HIS A 82 -8.88 -3.76 14.39
N MET A 83 -9.02 -3.73 15.71
CA MET A 83 -10.31 -3.70 16.41
C MET A 83 -10.58 -2.33 17.05
N ALA A 84 -9.81 -1.30 16.71
CA ALA A 84 -10.06 0.04 17.24
C ALA A 84 -11.39 0.58 16.70
N ASP A 85 -12.28 0.89 17.61
CA ASP A 85 -13.58 1.50 17.32
C ASP A 85 -13.59 2.95 17.79
N ASN A 86 -14.18 3.83 16.98
CA ASN A 86 -14.40 5.21 17.34
C ASN A 86 -15.90 5.43 17.52
N PRO A 87 -16.41 5.50 18.77
CA PRO A 87 -17.84 5.61 19.04
C PRO A 87 -18.46 6.93 18.54
N GLU A 88 -17.64 7.92 18.23
CA GLU A 88 -18.09 9.24 17.76
C GLU A 88 -18.12 9.34 16.22
N SER A 89 -17.70 8.31 15.50
CA SER A 89 -17.65 8.32 14.04
C SER A 89 -17.83 6.92 13.45
N SER A 90 -17.94 6.83 12.12
CA SER A 90 -17.94 5.55 11.39
C SER A 90 -16.51 5.02 11.09
N ALA A 91 -15.49 5.57 11.74
CA ALA A 91 -14.12 5.15 11.58
C ALA A 91 -13.83 3.89 12.39
N TYR A 92 -13.21 2.88 11.78
CA TYR A 92 -12.89 1.62 12.43
C TYR A 92 -11.54 1.06 11.95
N GLY A 93 -10.85 0.38 12.86
CA GLY A 93 -9.66 -0.41 12.56
C GLY A 93 -8.36 0.36 12.48
N ILE A 94 -7.36 -0.20 11.79
CA ILE A 94 -5.97 0.27 11.78
C ILE A 94 -5.85 1.70 11.26
N ALA A 95 -6.48 1.97 10.12
CA ALA A 95 -6.33 3.23 9.40
C ALA A 95 -7.41 4.27 9.76
N GLN A 96 -8.42 3.91 10.56
CA GLN A 96 -9.53 4.79 10.95
C GLN A 96 -10.24 5.46 9.75
N VAL A 97 -10.34 4.75 8.64
CA VAL A 97 -11.07 5.24 7.46
C VAL A 97 -12.57 5.17 7.72
N LEU A 98 -13.28 6.25 7.38
CA LEU A 98 -14.73 6.32 7.53
C LEU A 98 -15.46 5.21 6.77
N ASN A 99 -16.61 4.81 7.27
CA ASN A 99 -17.44 3.74 6.70
C ASN A 99 -16.75 2.35 6.68
N THR A 100 -15.74 2.15 7.49
CA THR A 100 -15.17 0.82 7.73
C THR A 100 -16.02 0.09 8.77
N LYS A 101 -16.63 -1.03 8.38
CA LYS A 101 -17.52 -1.79 9.27
C LYS A 101 -16.72 -2.56 10.31
N PRO A 102 -17.22 -2.69 11.57
CA PRO A 102 -16.69 -3.63 12.53
C PRO A 102 -16.59 -5.05 11.95
N GLY A 103 -15.49 -5.76 12.26
CA GLY A 103 -15.23 -7.08 11.71
C GLY A 103 -14.56 -7.09 10.31
N THR A 104 -14.31 -5.92 9.70
CA THR A 104 -13.51 -5.86 8.47
C THR A 104 -12.14 -6.48 8.72
N PRO A 105 -11.67 -7.44 7.90
CA PRO A 105 -10.36 -8.08 8.05
C PRO A 105 -9.21 -7.07 8.03
N ALA A 106 -8.20 -7.28 8.89
CA ALA A 106 -7.05 -6.36 9.00
C ALA A 106 -6.32 -6.09 7.67
N PRO A 107 -6.09 -7.07 6.77
CA PRO A 107 -5.53 -6.79 5.44
C PRO A 107 -6.34 -5.75 4.67
N LEU A 108 -7.64 -5.93 4.60
CA LEU A 108 -8.53 -5.03 3.87
C LEU A 108 -8.59 -3.64 4.49
N GLN A 109 -8.44 -3.52 5.80
CA GLN A 109 -8.31 -2.20 6.47
C GLN A 109 -7.03 -1.48 6.03
N ILE A 110 -5.91 -2.23 5.90
CA ILE A 110 -4.62 -1.70 5.46
C ILE A 110 -4.69 -1.26 4.00
N GLU A 111 -5.22 -2.09 3.12
CA GLU A 111 -5.39 -1.80 1.69
C GLU A 111 -6.23 -0.53 1.49
N ARG A 112 -7.41 -0.46 2.07
CA ARG A 112 -8.28 0.72 2.01
C ARG A 112 -7.64 1.98 2.58
N GLY A 113 -6.87 1.82 3.66
CA GLY A 113 -6.13 2.93 4.26
C GLY A 113 -5.04 3.48 3.33
N LEU A 114 -4.33 2.61 2.62
CA LEU A 114 -3.31 3.02 1.64
C LEU A 114 -3.93 3.63 0.39
N GLU A 115 -5.03 3.07 -0.12
CA GLU A 115 -5.81 3.66 -1.22
C GLU A 115 -6.31 5.06 -0.87
N TYR A 116 -6.86 5.24 0.34
CA TYR A 116 -7.31 6.53 0.83
C TYR A 116 -6.15 7.54 0.88
N ILE A 117 -4.99 7.13 1.42
CA ILE A 117 -3.80 8.00 1.46
C ILE A 117 -3.35 8.38 0.06
N GLN A 118 -3.27 7.42 -0.86
CA GLN A 118 -2.88 7.69 -2.25
C GLN A 118 -3.82 8.67 -2.93
N HIS A 119 -5.13 8.44 -2.79
CA HIS A 119 -6.13 9.27 -3.46
C HIS A 119 -6.17 10.71 -2.91
N ARG A 120 -6.04 10.88 -1.59
CA ARG A 120 -6.22 12.19 -0.94
C ARG A 120 -4.92 12.96 -0.72
N TYR A 121 -3.83 12.27 -0.50
CA TYR A 121 -2.55 12.85 -0.08
C TYR A 121 -1.37 12.48 -0.97
N ASP A 122 -1.57 11.67 -1.98
CA ASP A 122 -0.52 11.10 -2.83
C ASP A 122 0.38 10.11 -2.08
N LYS A 123 0.79 10.41 -0.84
CA LYS A 123 1.71 9.55 -0.08
C LYS A 123 1.63 9.76 1.44
N PRO A 124 2.12 8.77 2.23
CA PRO A 124 2.03 8.79 3.70
C PRO A 124 2.70 9.99 4.39
N SER A 125 3.80 10.51 3.85
CA SER A 125 4.48 11.67 4.45
C SER A 125 3.64 12.93 4.40
N VAL A 126 2.85 13.11 3.34
CA VAL A 126 1.92 14.24 3.20
C VAL A 126 0.73 14.08 4.15
N ALA A 127 0.16 12.88 4.23
CA ALA A 127 -0.91 12.59 5.18
C ALA A 127 -0.43 12.81 6.64
N TRP A 128 0.79 12.39 6.96
CA TRP A 128 1.39 12.62 8.28
C TRP A 128 1.63 14.10 8.57
N ALA A 129 2.06 14.87 7.59
CA ALA A 129 2.23 16.33 7.75
C ALA A 129 0.86 17.00 8.03
N HIS A 130 -0.17 16.63 7.29
CA HIS A 130 -1.54 17.08 7.52
C HIS A 130 -2.04 16.73 8.92
N TRP A 131 -1.86 15.50 9.35
CA TRP A 131 -2.26 15.02 10.68
C TRP A 131 -1.59 15.80 11.81
N ARG A 132 -0.30 16.14 11.68
CA ARG A 132 0.41 16.91 12.71
C ARG A 132 -0.24 18.26 12.98
N THR A 133 -0.75 18.90 11.95
CA THR A 133 -1.40 20.21 12.03
C THR A 133 -2.87 20.09 12.47
N ASN A 134 -3.62 19.19 11.85
CA ASN A 134 -5.07 19.14 11.96
C ASN A 134 -5.59 18.09 12.94
N LYS A 135 -4.73 17.11 13.35
CA LYS A 135 -5.06 15.97 14.22
C LYS A 135 -6.03 14.95 13.60
N TRP A 136 -6.20 14.99 12.28
CA TRP A 136 -6.93 14.03 11.45
C TRP A 136 -6.29 13.95 10.07
N TYR A 137 -6.66 12.93 9.27
CA TYR A 137 -6.21 12.81 7.89
C TYR A 137 -7.31 12.23 7.01
#